data_dff912c9d467c8ff2719d50972885d3f
#
_entry.id   dff912c9d467c8ff2719d50972885d3f
#
_cell.length_a   1.000
_cell.length_b   1.000
_cell.length_c   1.000
_cell.angle_alpha   90.00
_cell.angle_beta   90.00
_cell.angle_gamma   90.00
#
_symmetry.space_group_name_H-M   'P 1'
#
loop_
_entity.id
_entity.type
_entity.pdbx_description
1 polymer ?
#
loop_
_entity_poly.entity_id
_entity_poly.type
_entity_poly.pdbx_seq_one_letter_code
_entity_poly.pdbx_strand_id
1 'polypeptide(L)'
;MKISRRASLTACVAAIGALAIAPAAQAKTQYYVSLGDSYASGYQPGKGNTKEGFVYQVPALAKKRGYNLKVVNFGCAGATTKSMMEQIGCTKAALGPGAKPFNKTQIAAATDFIKANRKKVALITVSISGNDVTKCVSAADPITCVAEAQAAIKANIGTAAKQLRAAAGSKPVMVGTTYPDVVLGAWVNPGGAGAQNIANLSVAAFKSLINPTLKASYAEGKGKFVDVTAKTGAYGDMNVTETLAPYGSIPKPVADVCRITWYCEKRDIHANKAGYAIIAKMVAAELPKR
;
A
#
# COMPACT_ATOMS: atom_id res chain seq x y z
N MET A 1 -65.65 39.08 -60.18
CA MET A 1 -64.20 39.11 -60.14
C MET A 1 -63.75 38.46 -58.81
N LYS A 2 -63.31 37.18 -58.80
CA LYS A 2 -62.98 36.40 -57.60
C LYS A 2 -61.46 36.22 -57.59
N ILE A 3 -60.85 36.80 -56.56
CA ILE A 3 -59.40 36.73 -56.34
C ILE A 3 -59.16 35.55 -55.33
N SER A 4 -58.54 34.48 -55.82
CA SER A 4 -58.09 33.34 -55.03
C SER A 4 -56.72 33.62 -54.41
N ARG A 5 -56.63 33.64 -53.09
CA ARG A 5 -55.36 33.67 -52.37
C ARG A 5 -54.92 32.25 -52.08
N ARG A 6 -53.80 31.83 -52.64
CA ARG A 6 -53.09 30.57 -52.28
C ARG A 6 -52.19 30.85 -51.09
N ALA A 7 -52.40 30.12 -50.03
CA ALA A 7 -51.49 30.11 -48.87
C ALA A 7 -50.42 29.02 -49.06
N SER A 8 -49.17 29.42 -49.08
CA SER A 8 -48.05 28.49 -49.12
C SER A 8 -47.71 28.11 -47.66
N LEU A 9 -47.85 26.82 -47.32
CA LEU A 9 -47.32 26.24 -46.08
C LEU A 9 -45.84 25.91 -46.27
N THR A 10 -45.00 26.62 -45.56
CA THR A 10 -43.55 26.29 -45.44
C THR A 10 -43.39 25.26 -44.32
N ALA A 11 -43.07 24.03 -44.66
CA ALA A 11 -42.73 22.97 -43.69
C ALA A 11 -41.30 23.16 -43.20
N CYS A 12 -41.11 23.53 -41.94
CA CYS A 12 -39.82 23.47 -41.27
C CYS A 12 -39.52 22.05 -40.85
N VAL A 13 -38.59 21.41 -41.53
CA VAL A 13 -38.04 20.09 -41.14
C VAL A 13 -36.97 20.34 -40.04
N ALA A 14 -37.31 20.07 -38.79
CA ALA A 14 -36.36 20.06 -37.68
C ALA A 14 -35.47 18.78 -37.78
N ALA A 15 -34.22 18.94 -38.18
CA ALA A 15 -33.24 17.86 -38.14
C ALA A 15 -32.81 17.64 -36.68
N ILE A 16 -33.37 16.57 -36.06
CA ILE A 16 -32.91 16.11 -34.75
C ILE A 16 -31.60 15.35 -34.97
N GLY A 17 -30.47 16.02 -34.69
CA GLY A 17 -29.14 15.40 -34.69
C GLY A 17 -29.03 14.41 -33.52
N ALA A 18 -29.13 13.10 -33.81
CA ALA A 18 -28.80 12.06 -32.84
C ALA A 18 -27.31 12.13 -32.50
N LEU A 19 -26.97 12.70 -31.34
CA LEU A 19 -25.63 12.56 -30.76
C LEU A 19 -25.44 11.07 -30.44
N ALA A 20 -24.71 10.36 -31.31
CA ALA A 20 -24.26 9.01 -31.08
C ALA A 20 -23.24 9.08 -29.90
N ILE A 21 -23.68 8.72 -28.67
CA ILE A 21 -22.81 8.52 -27.54
C ILE A 21 -21.98 7.26 -27.87
N ALA A 22 -20.76 7.45 -28.36
CA ALA A 22 -19.83 6.36 -28.57
C ALA A 22 -19.60 5.66 -27.23
N PRO A 23 -19.75 4.31 -27.12
CA PRO A 23 -19.48 3.60 -25.88
C PRO A 23 -18.03 3.86 -25.47
N ALA A 24 -17.81 4.33 -24.25
CA ALA A 24 -16.49 4.54 -23.71
C ALA A 24 -15.70 3.22 -23.83
N ALA A 25 -14.60 3.23 -24.56
CA ALA A 25 -13.78 2.04 -24.75
C ALA A 25 -13.34 1.51 -23.38
N GLN A 26 -13.83 0.32 -23.03
CA GLN A 26 -13.52 -0.30 -21.74
C GLN A 26 -12.01 -0.58 -21.67
N ALA A 27 -11.34 -0.04 -20.63
CA ALA A 27 -9.91 -0.22 -20.46
C ALA A 27 -9.54 -1.71 -20.42
N LYS A 28 -8.57 -2.10 -21.26
CA LYS A 28 -8.06 -3.49 -21.29
C LYS A 28 -7.59 -3.92 -19.89
N THR A 29 -7.91 -5.16 -19.50
CA THR A 29 -7.47 -5.71 -18.22
C THR A 29 -5.95 -5.76 -18.13
N GLN A 30 -5.42 -5.21 -17.07
CA GLN A 30 -4.00 -5.18 -16.74
C GLN A 30 -3.77 -5.82 -15.37
N TYR A 31 -2.54 -6.26 -15.11
CA TYR A 31 -2.20 -6.86 -13.83
C TYR A 31 -1.65 -5.81 -12.85
N TYR A 32 -2.09 -5.93 -11.62
CA TYR A 32 -1.49 -5.35 -10.43
C TYR A 32 -0.81 -6.49 -9.66
N VAL A 33 0.52 -6.46 -9.60
CA VAL A 33 1.35 -7.44 -8.88
C VAL A 33 1.74 -6.87 -7.54
N SER A 34 1.44 -7.58 -6.46
CA SER A 34 1.77 -7.18 -5.10
C SER A 34 2.69 -8.19 -4.43
N LEU A 35 3.72 -7.70 -3.77
CA LEU A 35 4.63 -8.47 -2.91
C LEU A 35 4.64 -7.84 -1.51
N GLY A 36 5.09 -8.61 -0.53
CA GLY A 36 5.31 -8.11 0.81
C GLY A 36 4.92 -9.10 1.90
N ASP A 37 4.57 -8.54 3.04
CA ASP A 37 4.21 -9.25 4.27
C ASP A 37 2.69 -9.29 4.52
N SER A 38 2.29 -9.27 5.79
CA SER A 38 0.89 -9.26 6.23
C SER A 38 0.11 -8.04 5.76
N TYR A 39 0.76 -6.89 5.53
CA TYR A 39 0.09 -5.72 4.94
C TYR A 39 -0.29 -5.95 3.49
N ALA A 40 0.57 -6.63 2.73
CA ALA A 40 0.26 -7.02 1.36
C ALA A 40 -0.80 -8.12 1.30
N SER A 41 -0.81 -9.08 2.24
CA SER A 41 -1.82 -10.12 2.30
C SER A 41 -3.16 -9.65 2.87
N GLY A 42 -3.21 -8.50 3.54
CA GLY A 42 -4.44 -7.89 4.06
C GLY A 42 -4.89 -8.44 5.41
N TYR A 43 -3.94 -8.74 6.29
CA TYR A 43 -4.21 -9.33 7.60
C TYR A 43 -5.07 -8.42 8.49
N GLN A 44 -5.99 -9.03 9.22
CA GLN A 44 -6.82 -8.43 10.25
C GLN A 44 -6.86 -9.35 11.48
N PRO A 45 -6.63 -8.86 12.70
CA PRO A 45 -6.68 -9.69 13.90
C PRO A 45 -8.05 -10.34 14.07
N GLY A 46 -8.04 -11.64 14.37
CA GLY A 46 -9.24 -12.46 14.51
C GLY A 46 -9.90 -12.90 13.20
N LYS A 47 -9.48 -12.34 12.04
CA LYS A 47 -10.05 -12.68 10.72
C LYS A 47 -9.01 -13.28 9.76
N GLY A 48 -7.72 -13.19 10.09
CA GLY A 48 -6.63 -13.57 9.18
C GLY A 48 -6.50 -12.62 7.98
N ASN A 49 -6.04 -13.15 6.85
CA ASN A 49 -5.86 -12.37 5.63
C ASN A 49 -7.20 -12.10 4.93
N THR A 50 -7.52 -10.83 4.67
CA THR A 50 -8.83 -10.37 4.18
C THR A 50 -8.71 -9.48 2.95
N LYS A 51 -9.84 -9.29 2.24
CA LYS A 51 -9.94 -8.31 1.16
C LYS A 51 -10.05 -6.86 1.67
N GLU A 52 -10.02 -6.62 2.97
CA GLU A 52 -9.94 -5.28 3.55
C GLU A 52 -8.53 -4.67 3.42
N GLY A 53 -7.51 -5.48 3.12
CA GLY A 53 -6.15 -5.04 2.84
C GLY A 53 -6.05 -4.04 1.69
N PHE A 54 -5.05 -3.14 1.73
CA PHE A 54 -4.88 -2.07 0.74
C PHE A 54 -4.79 -2.60 -0.69
N VAL A 55 -4.14 -3.75 -0.88
CA VAL A 55 -3.94 -4.39 -2.20
C VAL A 55 -5.27 -4.61 -2.91
N TYR A 56 -6.30 -5.02 -2.18
CA TYR A 56 -7.62 -5.32 -2.73
C TYR A 56 -8.51 -4.07 -2.91
N GLN A 57 -8.14 -2.95 -2.27
CA GLN A 57 -8.84 -1.66 -2.41
C GLN A 57 -8.32 -0.84 -3.60
N VAL A 58 -7.03 -0.99 -3.96
CA VAL A 58 -6.38 -0.25 -5.07
C VAL A 58 -7.13 -0.36 -6.40
N PRO A 59 -7.63 -1.53 -6.86
CA PRO A 59 -8.30 -1.63 -8.16
C PRO A 59 -9.51 -0.70 -8.32
N ALA A 60 -10.34 -0.55 -7.29
CA ALA A 60 -11.49 0.36 -7.33
C ALA A 60 -11.08 1.84 -7.46
N LEU A 61 -9.98 2.22 -6.81
CA LEU A 61 -9.41 3.57 -6.90
C LEU A 61 -8.72 3.80 -8.25
N ALA A 62 -8.01 2.80 -8.75
CA ALA A 62 -7.33 2.83 -10.05
C ALA A 62 -8.33 2.94 -11.22
N LYS A 63 -9.53 2.35 -11.09
CA LYS A 63 -10.61 2.49 -12.08
C LYS A 63 -10.98 3.95 -12.33
N LYS A 64 -11.00 4.79 -11.28
CA LYS A 64 -11.25 6.24 -11.38
C LYS A 64 -10.12 6.99 -12.11
N ARG A 65 -9.00 6.33 -12.37
CA ARG A 65 -7.83 6.83 -13.09
C ARG A 65 -7.67 6.20 -14.48
N GLY A 66 -8.67 5.42 -14.95
CA GLY A 66 -8.67 4.78 -16.26
C GLY A 66 -8.00 3.41 -16.33
N TYR A 67 -7.77 2.74 -15.17
CA TYR A 67 -7.16 1.40 -15.14
C TYR A 67 -8.19 0.33 -14.80
N ASN A 68 -8.10 -0.81 -15.48
CA ASN A 68 -8.82 -2.03 -15.10
C ASN A 68 -7.80 -3.06 -14.57
N LEU A 69 -7.60 -3.09 -13.24
CA LEU A 69 -6.57 -3.87 -12.60
C LEU A 69 -7.10 -5.21 -12.07
N LYS A 70 -6.44 -6.30 -12.45
CA LYS A 70 -6.58 -7.62 -11.83
C LYS A 70 -5.41 -7.86 -10.87
N VAL A 71 -5.73 -8.08 -9.60
CA VAL A 71 -4.72 -8.34 -8.55
C VAL A 71 -4.10 -9.73 -8.73
N VAL A 72 -2.78 -9.77 -8.62
CA VAL A 72 -1.97 -10.98 -8.45
C VAL A 72 -1.09 -10.75 -7.23
N ASN A 73 -1.42 -11.39 -6.13
CA ASN A 73 -0.80 -11.14 -4.83
C ASN A 73 0.15 -12.28 -4.47
N PHE A 74 1.41 -11.95 -4.26
CA PHE A 74 2.47 -12.83 -3.74
C PHE A 74 2.78 -12.55 -2.26
N GLY A 75 2.09 -11.59 -1.61
CA GLY A 75 2.30 -11.26 -0.21
C GLY A 75 2.16 -12.50 0.69
N CYS A 76 3.06 -12.61 1.67
CA CYS A 76 3.13 -13.71 2.62
C CYS A 76 3.20 -13.13 4.04
N ALA A 77 2.14 -13.30 4.82
CA ALA A 77 2.09 -12.79 6.19
C ALA A 77 3.28 -13.31 7.01
N GLY A 78 3.92 -12.42 7.77
CA GLY A 78 5.12 -12.72 8.54
C GLY A 78 6.44 -12.62 7.76
N ALA A 79 6.40 -12.37 6.45
CA ALA A 79 7.63 -12.26 5.66
C ALA A 79 8.51 -11.09 6.12
N THR A 80 9.83 -11.32 6.14
CA THR A 80 10.89 -10.31 6.26
C THR A 80 11.49 -10.04 4.89
N THR A 81 12.29 -9.00 4.76
CA THR A 81 13.04 -8.75 3.51
C THR A 81 13.92 -9.92 3.14
N LYS A 82 14.55 -10.58 4.12
CA LYS A 82 15.36 -11.79 3.90
C LYS A 82 14.50 -12.95 3.42
N SER A 83 13.37 -13.26 4.09
CA SER A 83 12.53 -14.39 3.69
C SER A 83 11.90 -14.18 2.31
N MET A 84 11.58 -12.95 1.91
CA MET A 84 11.11 -12.63 0.55
C MET A 84 12.13 -13.06 -0.52
N MET A 85 13.43 -12.94 -0.22
CA MET A 85 14.52 -13.24 -1.15
C MET A 85 14.96 -14.72 -1.12
N GLU A 86 14.84 -15.41 0.02
CA GLU A 86 15.48 -16.70 0.25
C GLU A 86 14.49 -17.84 0.57
N GLN A 87 13.36 -17.56 1.22
CA GLN A 87 12.43 -18.61 1.66
C GLN A 87 11.60 -19.14 0.48
N ILE A 88 11.61 -20.46 0.30
CA ILE A 88 10.79 -21.14 -0.71
C ILE A 88 9.35 -21.29 -0.23
N GLY A 89 8.43 -20.80 -1.04
CA GLY A 89 6.98 -20.91 -0.79
C GLY A 89 6.44 -19.99 0.29
N CYS A 90 5.14 -20.10 0.48
CA CYS A 90 4.36 -19.41 1.51
C CYS A 90 3.24 -20.35 1.95
N THR A 91 3.01 -20.47 3.25
CA THR A 91 1.91 -21.30 3.75
C THR A 91 0.56 -20.78 3.28
N LYS A 92 -0.40 -21.67 3.08
CA LYS A 92 -1.75 -21.28 2.62
C LYS A 92 -2.40 -20.26 3.56
N ALA A 93 -2.18 -20.39 4.86
CA ALA A 93 -2.71 -19.47 5.87
C ALA A 93 -2.08 -18.06 5.81
N ALA A 94 -0.84 -17.94 5.33
CA ALA A 94 -0.13 -16.69 5.21
C ALA A 94 -0.38 -15.97 3.86
N LEU A 95 -0.99 -16.63 2.88
CA LEU A 95 -1.35 -16.05 1.59
C LEU A 95 -2.58 -15.16 1.70
N GLY A 96 -2.59 -14.08 0.91
CA GLY A 96 -3.77 -13.21 0.80
C GLY A 96 -4.94 -13.89 0.06
N PRO A 97 -6.17 -13.38 0.20
CA PRO A 97 -7.36 -13.96 -0.44
C PRO A 97 -7.23 -14.08 -1.96
N GLY A 98 -7.42 -15.29 -2.47
CA GLY A 98 -7.33 -15.60 -3.91
C GLY A 98 -5.91 -15.67 -4.46
N ALA A 99 -4.89 -15.53 -3.62
CA ALA A 99 -3.51 -15.77 -4.02
C ALA A 99 -3.27 -17.27 -4.30
N LYS A 100 -2.43 -17.55 -5.29
CA LYS A 100 -2.05 -18.92 -5.60
C LYS A 100 -0.77 -19.30 -4.86
N PRO A 101 -0.66 -20.52 -4.32
CA PRO A 101 0.59 -21.03 -3.79
C PRO A 101 1.71 -21.00 -4.83
N PHE A 102 2.92 -20.81 -4.37
CA PHE A 102 4.13 -20.83 -5.20
C PHE A 102 5.23 -21.65 -4.51
N ASN A 103 6.10 -22.27 -5.29
CA ASN A 103 7.18 -23.15 -4.84
C ASN A 103 8.58 -22.56 -5.11
N LYS A 104 8.65 -21.25 -5.19
CA LYS A 104 9.88 -20.45 -5.35
C LYS A 104 9.96 -19.42 -4.25
N THR A 105 11.02 -18.61 -4.21
CA THR A 105 11.00 -17.44 -3.35
C THR A 105 9.94 -16.45 -3.80
N GLN A 106 9.43 -15.62 -2.91
CA GLN A 106 8.40 -14.63 -3.22
C GLN A 106 8.83 -13.75 -4.40
N ILE A 107 10.10 -13.29 -4.39
CA ILE A 107 10.63 -12.46 -5.46
C ILE A 107 10.75 -13.23 -6.78
N ALA A 108 11.17 -14.49 -6.78
CA ALA A 108 11.28 -15.30 -7.99
C ALA A 108 9.91 -15.59 -8.60
N ALA A 109 8.92 -15.97 -7.78
CA ALA A 109 7.57 -16.23 -8.25
C ALA A 109 6.94 -14.97 -8.88
N ALA A 110 7.12 -13.80 -8.26
CA ALA A 110 6.63 -12.54 -8.80
C ALA A 110 7.34 -12.14 -10.10
N THR A 111 8.67 -12.26 -10.17
CA THR A 111 9.44 -11.90 -11.38
C THR A 111 9.10 -12.81 -12.55
N ASP A 112 8.90 -14.10 -12.33
CA ASP A 112 8.49 -15.05 -13.38
C ASP A 112 7.10 -14.69 -13.93
N PHE A 113 6.13 -14.40 -13.04
CA PHE A 113 4.81 -13.93 -13.45
C PHE A 113 4.90 -12.62 -14.26
N ILE A 114 5.71 -11.66 -13.80
CA ILE A 114 5.89 -10.37 -14.46
C ILE A 114 6.50 -10.56 -15.86
N LYS A 115 7.55 -11.40 -16.01
CA LYS A 115 8.18 -11.69 -17.29
C LYS A 115 7.18 -12.29 -18.28
N ALA A 116 6.39 -13.29 -17.85
CA ALA A 116 5.37 -13.94 -18.67
C ALA A 116 4.23 -13.00 -19.09
N ASN A 117 3.99 -11.93 -18.31
CA ASN A 117 2.88 -11.00 -18.53
C ASN A 117 3.35 -9.54 -18.76
N ARG A 118 4.59 -9.32 -19.16
CA ARG A 118 5.27 -8.01 -19.18
C ARG A 118 4.46 -6.89 -19.83
N LYS A 119 3.77 -7.18 -20.96
CA LYS A 119 2.94 -6.19 -21.67
C LYS A 119 1.64 -5.83 -20.96
N LYS A 120 1.20 -6.64 -19.99
CA LYS A 120 -0.07 -6.49 -19.27
C LYS A 120 0.11 -5.97 -17.84
N VAL A 121 1.32 -5.95 -17.27
CA VAL A 121 1.55 -5.41 -15.92
C VAL A 121 1.49 -3.89 -15.97
N ALA A 122 0.69 -3.29 -15.10
CA ALA A 122 0.55 -1.84 -14.97
C ALA A 122 1.07 -1.30 -13.65
N LEU A 123 0.94 -2.07 -12.57
CA LEU A 123 1.32 -1.68 -11.22
C LEU A 123 2.04 -2.84 -10.51
N ILE A 124 3.10 -2.50 -9.81
CA ILE A 124 3.81 -3.41 -8.88
C ILE A 124 3.88 -2.69 -7.54
N THR A 125 3.49 -3.35 -6.45
CA THR A 125 3.73 -2.83 -5.09
C THR A 125 4.58 -3.79 -4.27
N VAL A 126 5.42 -3.21 -3.41
CA VAL A 126 6.19 -3.94 -2.41
C VAL A 126 5.96 -3.28 -1.05
N SER A 127 5.37 -4.03 -0.11
CA SER A 127 5.12 -3.60 1.26
C SER A 127 5.77 -4.61 2.20
N ILE A 128 7.04 -4.35 2.55
CA ILE A 128 7.86 -5.28 3.33
C ILE A 128 8.89 -4.50 4.14
N SER A 129 9.36 -5.06 5.22
CA SER A 129 10.34 -4.58 6.20
C SER A 129 9.78 -4.41 7.62
N GLY A 130 8.47 -4.41 7.79
CA GLY A 130 7.87 -4.28 9.13
C GLY A 130 8.40 -5.34 10.10
N ASN A 131 8.43 -6.60 9.67
CA ASN A 131 8.91 -7.72 10.49
C ASN A 131 10.44 -7.72 10.71
N ASP A 132 11.20 -7.00 9.90
CA ASP A 132 12.63 -6.83 10.09
C ASP A 132 12.93 -5.94 11.31
N VAL A 133 12.09 -4.93 11.55
CA VAL A 133 12.29 -3.92 12.61
C VAL A 133 11.43 -4.13 13.85
N THR A 134 10.21 -4.65 13.74
CA THR A 134 9.33 -4.79 14.92
C THR A 134 9.89 -5.72 15.99
N LYS A 135 10.68 -6.74 15.60
CA LYS A 135 11.38 -7.60 16.54
C LYS A 135 12.37 -6.85 17.42
N CYS A 136 12.87 -5.69 16.99
CA CYS A 136 13.85 -4.89 17.73
C CYS A 136 13.25 -4.19 18.95
N VAL A 137 11.94 -4.02 19.03
CA VAL A 137 11.26 -3.42 20.18
C VAL A 137 11.52 -4.21 21.47
N SER A 138 11.68 -5.53 21.37
CA SER A 138 11.95 -6.43 22.50
C SER A 138 13.39 -6.98 22.53
N ALA A 139 14.29 -6.47 21.70
CA ALA A 139 15.67 -6.89 21.67
C ALA A 139 16.44 -6.38 22.91
N ALA A 140 17.46 -7.10 23.35
CA ALA A 140 18.33 -6.69 24.46
C ALA A 140 19.08 -5.39 24.12
N ASP A 141 19.48 -5.21 22.84
CA ASP A 141 20.01 -3.97 22.29
C ASP A 141 19.17 -3.55 21.08
N PRO A 142 18.14 -2.73 21.27
CA PRO A 142 17.28 -2.27 20.19
C PRO A 142 18.00 -1.44 19.13
N ILE A 143 19.03 -0.68 19.51
CA ILE A 143 19.76 0.22 18.61
C ILE A 143 20.56 -0.61 17.60
N THR A 144 21.36 -1.54 18.07
CA THR A 144 22.11 -2.46 17.21
C THR A 144 21.19 -3.28 16.34
N CYS A 145 20.08 -3.81 16.91
CA CYS A 145 19.09 -4.56 16.12
C CYS A 145 18.50 -3.74 14.97
N VAL A 146 18.14 -2.46 15.19
CA VAL A 146 17.61 -1.57 14.14
C VAL A 146 18.68 -1.29 13.08
N ALA A 147 19.94 -1.10 13.46
CA ALA A 147 21.02 -0.87 12.50
C ALA A 147 21.24 -2.10 11.59
N GLU A 148 21.25 -3.30 12.16
CA GLU A 148 21.34 -4.56 11.39
C GLU A 148 20.12 -4.74 10.48
N ALA A 149 18.91 -4.48 10.97
CA ALA A 149 17.70 -4.53 10.17
C ALA A 149 17.77 -3.54 9.01
N GLN A 150 18.25 -2.32 9.23
CA GLN A 150 18.44 -1.30 8.20
C GLN A 150 19.39 -1.79 7.09
N ALA A 151 20.53 -2.38 7.47
CA ALA A 151 21.50 -2.93 6.51
C ALA A 151 20.88 -4.04 5.65
N ALA A 152 20.14 -4.97 6.28
CA ALA A 152 19.42 -6.05 5.59
C ALA A 152 18.33 -5.51 4.66
N ILE A 153 17.52 -4.55 5.11
CA ILE A 153 16.49 -3.87 4.32
C ILE A 153 17.12 -3.23 3.08
N LYS A 154 18.20 -2.46 3.24
CA LYS A 154 18.91 -1.81 2.14
C LYS A 154 19.34 -2.81 1.07
N ALA A 155 20.01 -3.88 1.47
CA ALA A 155 20.54 -4.89 0.55
C ALA A 155 19.41 -5.64 -0.18
N ASN A 156 18.42 -6.14 0.58
CA ASN A 156 17.38 -7.00 0.05
C ASN A 156 16.37 -6.22 -0.82
N ILE A 157 15.93 -5.03 -0.37
CA ILE A 157 14.99 -4.21 -1.14
C ILE A 157 15.64 -3.66 -2.40
N GLY A 158 16.89 -3.19 -2.34
CA GLY A 158 17.62 -2.71 -3.51
C GLY A 158 17.73 -3.80 -4.57
N THR A 159 18.11 -5.02 -4.16
CA THR A 159 18.17 -6.18 -5.06
C THR A 159 16.79 -6.54 -5.63
N ALA A 160 15.76 -6.61 -4.78
CA ALA A 160 14.39 -6.91 -5.21
C ALA A 160 13.87 -5.88 -6.22
N ALA A 161 14.08 -4.59 -5.95
CA ALA A 161 13.64 -3.52 -6.83
C ALA A 161 14.29 -3.59 -8.22
N LYS A 162 15.60 -3.88 -8.29
CA LYS A 162 16.31 -4.12 -9.56
C LYS A 162 15.75 -5.34 -10.31
N GLN A 163 15.52 -6.45 -9.62
CA GLN A 163 14.99 -7.69 -10.23
C GLN A 163 13.57 -7.46 -10.77
N LEU A 164 12.69 -6.81 -10.01
CA LEU A 164 11.34 -6.48 -10.44
C LEU A 164 11.35 -5.55 -11.66
N ARG A 165 12.22 -4.54 -11.66
CA ARG A 165 12.37 -3.60 -12.78
C ARG A 165 12.91 -4.28 -14.02
N ALA A 166 13.90 -5.14 -13.90
CA ALA A 166 14.45 -5.92 -15.02
C ALA A 166 13.38 -6.82 -15.65
N ALA A 167 12.55 -7.49 -14.81
CA ALA A 167 11.44 -8.31 -15.27
C ALA A 167 10.35 -7.50 -15.98
N ALA A 168 9.96 -6.36 -15.39
CA ALA A 168 8.83 -5.57 -15.83
C ALA A 168 9.14 -4.60 -16.99
N GLY A 169 10.39 -4.14 -17.11
CA GLY A 169 10.76 -3.03 -17.98
C GLY A 169 10.32 -1.68 -17.39
N SER A 170 10.35 -0.62 -18.20
CA SER A 170 10.12 0.76 -17.73
C SER A 170 8.65 1.16 -17.58
N LYS A 171 7.72 0.47 -18.24
CA LYS A 171 6.31 0.89 -18.33
C LYS A 171 5.50 0.79 -17.03
N PRO A 172 5.58 -0.32 -16.25
CA PRO A 172 4.80 -0.43 -15.03
C PRO A 172 5.23 0.57 -13.97
N VAL A 173 4.25 1.18 -13.28
CA VAL A 173 4.51 1.92 -12.06
C VAL A 173 4.91 0.92 -10.97
N MET A 174 6.04 1.17 -10.32
CA MET A 174 6.50 0.38 -9.17
C MET A 174 6.50 1.28 -7.94
N VAL A 175 5.86 0.82 -6.87
CA VAL A 175 5.65 1.57 -5.64
C VAL A 175 6.08 0.73 -4.44
N GLY A 176 7.06 1.21 -3.71
CA GLY A 176 7.38 0.73 -2.37
C GLY A 176 6.60 1.52 -1.34
N THR A 177 6.10 0.85 -0.30
CA THR A 177 5.40 1.51 0.80
C THR A 177 6.12 1.28 2.12
N THR A 178 5.99 2.22 3.05
CA THR A 178 6.21 1.98 4.46
C THR A 178 4.87 1.69 5.17
N TYR A 179 4.81 1.84 6.47
CA TYR A 179 3.70 1.51 7.36
C TYR A 179 3.27 2.73 8.18
N PRO A 180 2.06 2.76 8.78
CA PRO A 180 1.82 3.61 9.94
C PRO A 180 2.85 3.26 11.03
N ASP A 181 3.32 4.24 11.77
CA ASP A 181 4.17 3.96 12.93
C ASP A 181 3.32 3.40 14.07
N VAL A 182 3.06 2.10 14.03
CA VAL A 182 2.23 1.43 15.02
C VAL A 182 2.83 1.47 16.43
N VAL A 183 4.15 1.62 16.54
CA VAL A 183 4.86 1.68 17.82
C VAL A 183 4.52 2.95 18.60
N LEU A 184 4.08 4.03 17.92
CA LEU A 184 3.48 5.19 18.58
C LEU A 184 2.33 4.81 19.53
N GLY A 185 1.57 3.76 19.20
CA GLY A 185 0.52 3.25 20.06
C GLY A 185 1.00 2.68 21.39
N ALA A 186 2.32 2.43 21.54
CA ALA A 186 2.89 2.07 22.85
C ALA A 186 2.67 3.16 23.90
N TRP A 187 2.50 4.40 23.50
CA TRP A 187 2.21 5.54 24.39
C TRP A 187 1.05 5.28 25.37
N VAL A 188 0.01 4.60 24.88
CA VAL A 188 -1.19 4.28 25.68
C VAL A 188 -1.11 2.92 26.38
N ASN A 189 0.00 2.20 26.24
CA ASN A 189 0.19 0.93 26.93
C ASN A 189 0.53 1.13 28.42
N PRO A 190 0.21 0.16 29.28
CA PRO A 190 0.78 0.11 30.63
C PRO A 190 2.32 0.10 30.54
N GLY A 191 2.97 0.98 31.29
CA GLY A 191 4.44 1.11 31.27
C GLY A 191 4.93 2.56 31.39
N GLY A 192 4.01 3.51 31.37
CA GLY A 192 4.30 4.93 31.64
C GLY A 192 5.42 5.50 30.79
N ALA A 193 6.38 6.17 31.40
CA ALA A 193 7.49 6.85 30.69
C ALA A 193 8.32 5.91 29.81
N GLY A 194 8.49 4.64 30.18
CA GLY A 194 9.20 3.65 29.35
C GLY A 194 8.52 3.40 28.01
N ALA A 195 7.19 3.22 28.03
CA ALA A 195 6.39 3.03 26.82
C ALA A 195 6.37 4.29 25.94
N GLN A 196 6.32 5.48 26.56
CA GLN A 196 6.41 6.76 25.84
C GLN A 196 7.78 6.98 25.19
N ASN A 197 8.86 6.59 25.85
CA ASN A 197 10.20 6.64 25.26
C ASN A 197 10.30 5.73 24.03
N ILE A 198 9.75 4.52 24.07
CA ILE A 198 9.71 3.61 22.92
C ILE A 198 8.93 4.24 21.75
N ALA A 199 7.78 4.87 22.03
CA ALA A 199 7.01 5.59 21.02
C ALA A 199 7.80 6.74 20.37
N ASN A 200 8.52 7.54 21.17
CA ASN A 200 9.37 8.62 20.65
C ASN A 200 10.55 8.09 19.82
N LEU A 201 11.20 7.01 20.27
CA LEU A 201 12.30 6.38 19.54
C LEU A 201 11.84 5.81 18.21
N SER A 202 10.61 5.29 18.11
CA SER A 202 10.09 4.78 16.85
C SER A 202 9.93 5.87 15.79
N VAL A 203 9.45 7.06 16.20
CA VAL A 203 9.35 8.22 15.29
C VAL A 203 10.73 8.58 14.72
N ALA A 204 11.76 8.65 15.59
CA ALA A 204 13.12 8.94 15.15
C ALA A 204 13.66 7.87 14.21
N ALA A 205 13.44 6.59 14.53
CA ALA A 205 13.88 5.46 13.71
C ALA A 205 13.23 5.48 12.31
N PHE A 206 11.91 5.67 12.22
CA PHE A 206 11.23 5.76 10.94
C PHE A 206 11.67 6.98 10.14
N LYS A 207 11.71 8.15 10.77
CA LYS A 207 12.01 9.42 10.10
C LYS A 207 13.45 9.49 9.58
N SER A 208 14.41 9.01 10.36
CA SER A 208 15.83 9.25 10.10
C SER A 208 16.56 8.02 9.54
N LEU A 209 16.04 6.81 9.73
CA LEU A 209 16.73 5.57 9.33
C LEU A 209 15.92 4.74 8.33
N ILE A 210 14.73 4.27 8.72
CA ILE A 210 14.01 3.25 7.95
C ILE A 210 13.44 3.82 6.65
N ASN A 211 12.68 4.92 6.71
CA ASN A 211 12.04 5.48 5.52
C ASN A 211 13.03 6.05 4.51
N PRO A 212 14.11 6.76 4.90
CA PRO A 212 15.17 7.15 3.96
C PRO A 212 15.84 5.94 3.30
N THR A 213 16.09 4.87 4.05
CA THR A 213 16.66 3.61 3.51
C THR A 213 15.72 2.96 2.50
N LEU A 214 14.44 2.81 2.83
CA LEU A 214 13.43 2.26 1.92
C LEU A 214 13.32 3.09 0.65
N LYS A 215 13.23 4.42 0.78
CA LYS A 215 13.16 5.36 -0.36
C LYS A 215 14.36 5.18 -1.30
N ALA A 216 15.57 5.16 -0.75
CA ALA A 216 16.78 4.97 -1.53
C ALA A 216 16.83 3.59 -2.21
N SER A 217 16.46 2.51 -1.48
CA SER A 217 16.47 1.15 -2.01
C SER A 217 15.46 0.94 -3.13
N TYR A 218 14.25 1.48 -3.02
CA TYR A 218 13.27 1.41 -4.11
C TYR A 218 13.71 2.21 -5.35
N ALA A 219 14.42 3.33 -5.15
CA ALA A 219 14.95 4.14 -6.24
C ALA A 219 15.98 3.38 -7.10
N GLU A 220 16.70 2.39 -6.56
CA GLU A 220 17.63 1.54 -7.31
C GLU A 220 16.93 0.78 -8.45
N GLY A 221 15.65 0.43 -8.30
CA GLY A 221 14.79 -0.13 -9.34
C GLY A 221 13.93 0.91 -10.05
N LYS A 222 14.22 2.21 -9.94
CA LYS A 222 13.35 3.30 -10.43
C LYS A 222 11.91 3.17 -9.89
N GLY A 223 11.77 2.71 -8.66
CA GLY A 223 10.51 2.64 -7.92
C GLY A 223 10.23 3.97 -7.23
N LYS A 224 8.95 4.29 -7.12
CA LYS A 224 8.47 5.36 -6.28
C LYS A 224 8.35 4.87 -4.83
N PHE A 225 8.42 5.80 -3.88
CA PHE A 225 8.26 5.49 -2.47
C PHE A 225 7.07 6.27 -1.89
N VAL A 226 6.24 5.59 -1.13
CA VAL A 226 5.07 6.15 -0.46
C VAL A 226 5.31 6.10 1.05
N ASP A 227 5.58 7.27 1.64
CA ASP A 227 5.77 7.42 3.08
C ASP A 227 4.43 7.44 3.82
N VAL A 228 3.98 6.24 4.19
CA VAL A 228 2.74 6.06 4.96
C VAL A 228 2.89 6.61 6.36
N THR A 229 4.06 6.49 6.98
CA THR A 229 4.38 7.01 8.32
C THR A 229 4.13 8.51 8.38
N ALA A 230 4.69 9.27 7.43
CA ALA A 230 4.46 10.71 7.34
C ALA A 230 2.99 11.04 7.07
N LYS A 231 2.36 10.32 6.12
CA LYS A 231 0.96 10.57 5.72
C LYS A 231 -0.03 10.33 6.85
N THR A 232 0.27 9.42 7.75
CA THR A 232 -0.58 9.09 8.90
C THR A 232 -0.30 9.93 10.15
N GLY A 233 0.49 11.00 10.02
CA GLY A 233 0.68 12.00 11.06
C GLY A 233 1.75 11.67 12.09
N ALA A 234 2.51 10.58 11.91
CA ALA A 234 3.48 10.10 12.90
C ALA A 234 4.61 11.12 13.21
N TYR A 235 4.90 12.04 12.27
CA TYR A 235 5.94 13.07 12.44
C TYR A 235 5.41 14.40 12.97
N GLY A 236 4.16 14.43 13.43
CA GLY A 236 3.55 15.60 14.05
C GLY A 236 4.16 15.96 15.41
N ASP A 237 3.80 17.13 15.92
CA ASP A 237 4.25 17.60 17.22
C ASP A 237 3.58 16.78 18.34
N MET A 238 4.40 16.12 19.17
CA MET A 238 3.95 15.32 20.31
C MET A 238 3.39 16.17 21.46
N ASN A 239 3.63 17.48 21.46
CA ASN A 239 3.05 18.40 22.45
C ASN A 239 1.61 18.82 22.08
N VAL A 240 1.20 18.65 20.83
CA VAL A 240 -0.19 18.87 20.43
C VAL A 240 -1.00 17.66 20.85
N THR A 241 -1.95 17.86 21.77
CA THR A 241 -2.78 16.79 22.32
C THR A 241 -4.22 16.87 21.82
N GLU A 242 -4.90 15.74 21.85
CA GLU A 242 -6.34 15.64 21.66
C GLU A 242 -6.93 14.53 22.54
N THR A 243 -8.23 14.62 22.83
CA THR A 243 -8.94 13.62 23.60
C THR A 243 -9.39 12.46 22.71
N LEU A 244 -8.96 11.25 23.07
CA LEU A 244 -9.38 10.00 22.42
C LEU A 244 -9.82 8.98 23.46
N ALA A 245 -11.11 8.64 23.51
CA ALA A 245 -11.59 7.58 24.40
C ALA A 245 -11.03 6.22 23.97
N PRO A 246 -10.70 5.31 24.89
CA PRO A 246 -10.74 5.48 26.36
C PRO A 246 -9.44 6.11 26.96
N TYR A 247 -8.51 6.60 26.15
CA TYR A 247 -7.14 6.95 26.53
C TYR A 247 -7.00 8.36 27.12
N GLY A 248 -8.04 9.20 27.09
CA GLY A 248 -8.00 10.58 27.57
C GLY A 248 -7.24 11.51 26.63
N SER A 249 -6.57 12.52 27.20
CA SER A 249 -5.73 13.46 26.44
C SER A 249 -4.38 12.83 26.13
N ILE A 250 -4.10 12.62 24.83
CA ILE A 250 -2.87 11.99 24.33
C ILE A 250 -2.30 12.82 23.17
N PRO A 251 -1.01 12.68 22.83
CA PRO A 251 -0.45 13.33 21.65
C PRO A 251 -1.23 13.00 20.37
N LYS A 252 -1.45 14.02 19.54
CA LYS A 252 -2.20 13.85 18.29
C LYS A 252 -1.62 12.77 17.38
N PRO A 253 -0.29 12.62 17.18
CA PRO A 253 0.27 11.52 16.39
C PRO A 253 -0.09 10.14 16.94
N VAL A 254 -0.18 9.99 18.26
CA VAL A 254 -0.62 8.74 18.93
C VAL A 254 -2.10 8.50 18.64
N ALA A 255 -2.95 9.51 18.80
CA ALA A 255 -4.38 9.39 18.50
C ALA A 255 -4.63 9.04 17.04
N ASP A 256 -3.89 9.64 16.11
CA ASP A 256 -4.00 9.35 14.68
C ASP A 256 -3.68 7.88 14.38
N VAL A 257 -2.62 7.32 14.97
CA VAL A 257 -2.25 5.91 14.79
C VAL A 257 -3.24 4.96 15.45
N CYS A 258 -3.78 5.31 16.62
CA CYS A 258 -4.81 4.51 17.30
C CYS A 258 -6.08 4.36 16.47
N ARG A 259 -6.48 5.39 15.72
CA ARG A 259 -7.68 5.35 14.86
C ARG A 259 -7.56 4.44 13.64
N ILE A 260 -6.36 4.25 13.14
CA ILE A 260 -6.11 3.59 11.86
C ILE A 260 -5.42 2.24 11.98
N THR A 261 -5.07 1.83 13.19
CA THR A 261 -4.43 0.54 13.46
C THR A 261 -5.15 -0.19 14.60
N TRP A 262 -4.81 -1.45 14.78
CA TRP A 262 -5.28 -2.26 15.89
C TRP A 262 -4.36 -2.20 17.13
N TYR A 263 -3.29 -1.40 17.08
CA TYR A 263 -2.26 -1.44 18.11
C TYR A 263 -2.78 -0.98 19.48
N CYS A 264 -3.44 0.13 19.55
CA CYS A 264 -3.91 0.70 20.81
C CYS A 264 -4.98 -0.18 21.50
N GLU A 265 -5.86 -0.81 20.71
CA GLU A 265 -6.95 -1.65 21.23
C GLU A 265 -6.49 -3.09 21.50
N LYS A 266 -5.69 -3.67 20.59
CA LYS A 266 -5.38 -5.11 20.56
C LYS A 266 -3.89 -5.42 20.67
N ARG A 267 -3.04 -4.42 20.70
CA ARG A 267 -1.57 -4.53 20.58
C ARG A 267 -1.15 -5.29 19.33
N ASP A 268 -1.98 -5.22 18.31
CA ASP A 268 -1.73 -5.84 17.02
C ASP A 268 -1.19 -4.78 16.05
N ILE A 269 -0.07 -5.11 15.41
CA ILE A 269 0.70 -4.18 14.57
C ILE A 269 0.05 -3.85 13.22
N HIS A 270 -1.15 -4.36 12.94
CA HIS A 270 -1.75 -4.21 11.63
C HIS A 270 -2.66 -2.98 11.53
N ALA A 271 -2.73 -2.44 10.34
CA ALA A 271 -3.71 -1.42 10.01
C ALA A 271 -5.13 -1.99 10.06
N ASN A 272 -6.09 -1.22 10.54
CA ASN A 272 -7.49 -1.53 10.37
C ASN A 272 -7.95 -1.15 8.94
N LYS A 273 -9.23 -1.36 8.63
CA LYS A 273 -9.78 -1.05 7.30
C LYS A 273 -9.55 0.40 6.87
N ALA A 274 -9.62 1.35 7.81
CA ALA A 274 -9.39 2.77 7.54
C ALA A 274 -7.91 3.05 7.21
N GLY A 275 -6.97 2.47 7.97
CA GLY A 275 -5.55 2.56 7.70
C GLY A 275 -5.18 1.95 6.34
N TYR A 276 -5.70 0.77 6.02
CA TYR A 276 -5.50 0.18 4.69
C TYR A 276 -6.08 1.04 3.56
N ALA A 277 -7.22 1.74 3.80
CA ALA A 277 -7.79 2.64 2.81
C ALA A 277 -6.88 3.87 2.53
N ILE A 278 -6.17 4.37 3.55
CA ILE A 278 -5.17 5.43 3.37
C ILE A 278 -4.04 4.94 2.47
N ILE A 279 -3.47 3.77 2.76
CA ILE A 279 -2.38 3.18 1.95
C ILE A 279 -2.86 2.98 0.50
N ALA A 280 -4.06 2.43 0.31
CA ALA A 280 -4.63 2.21 -1.02
C ALA A 280 -4.79 3.50 -1.82
N LYS A 281 -5.24 4.59 -1.19
CA LYS A 281 -5.36 5.92 -1.82
C LYS A 281 -4.00 6.45 -2.25
N MET A 282 -2.97 6.32 -1.39
CA MET A 282 -1.62 6.76 -1.69
C MET A 282 -1.02 5.98 -2.88
N VAL A 283 -1.12 4.65 -2.86
CA VAL A 283 -0.65 3.79 -3.96
C VAL A 283 -1.37 4.11 -5.27
N ALA A 284 -2.69 4.25 -5.23
CA ALA A 284 -3.46 4.57 -6.43
C ALA A 284 -3.12 5.96 -6.99
N ALA A 285 -2.75 6.92 -6.14
CA ALA A 285 -2.35 8.26 -6.56
C ALA A 285 -1.08 8.26 -7.42
N GLU A 286 -0.22 7.26 -7.27
CA GLU A 286 1.01 7.11 -8.05
C GLU A 286 0.78 6.67 -9.51
N LEU A 287 -0.39 6.14 -9.81
CA LEU A 287 -0.78 5.84 -11.19
C LEU A 287 -1.10 7.15 -11.93
N PRO A 288 -0.54 7.42 -13.13
CA PRO A 288 -0.96 8.56 -13.93
C PRO A 288 -2.44 8.45 -14.32
N LYS A 289 -3.15 9.55 -14.51
CA LYS A 289 -4.50 9.55 -15.11
C LYS A 289 -4.39 9.21 -16.59
N ARG A 290 -5.33 8.40 -17.08
CA ARG A 290 -5.49 8.05 -18.51
C ARG A 290 -6.74 8.67 -19.09
#